data_d8dddea3124ce785ed7bf38c05e6885e
#
_entry.id   d8dddea3124ce785ed7bf38c05e6885e
#
_cell.length_a   1.000
_cell.length_b   1.000
_cell.length_c   1.000
_cell.angle_alpha   90.00
_cell.angle_beta   90.00
_cell.angle_gamma   90.00
#
_symmetry.space_group_name_H-M   'P 1'
#
loop_
_entity.id
_entity.type
_entity.pdbx_description
1 polymer ?
#
loop_
_entity_poly.entity_id
_entity_poly.type
_entity_poly.pdbx_seq_one_letter_code
_entity_poly.pdbx_strand_id
1 'polypeptide(L)'
;MRKKLVFILVGLMAVGLMLSITALSVNAQQNFPKVKEFRIERSIAPEAVACIECHKATNPGLFDDWARSRHASAGITCLDCHLAQPGDTDVAKAHEKYYSQKDLPYGEQKYKVPITAIVTPKDCSRCHPDEVMQYSKSKHANTLEIIWKIDPWLNKGMNSDNERKVGCFNCHGTIIKLDKNGTVDPATWPNVGVGRLNVDGSKGSCTSCHTRHRFSVAEARMPEACDQCHLGPDHPQIEIYEESKHGTMYHAYKDEYNFNAAPGTWTPGTDYRAPTCAACHMSGSGKVMGTHD
;
A
#
# COMPACT_ATOMS: atom_id res chain seq x y z
N MET A 1 -2.24 -47.08 57.97
CA MET A 1 -3.45 -46.90 57.17
C MET A 1 -3.87 -45.44 56.93
N ARG A 2 -3.81 -44.54 57.94
CA ARG A 2 -4.22 -43.13 57.78
C ARG A 2 -3.46 -42.32 56.71
N LYS A 3 -2.14 -42.48 56.56
CA LYS A 3 -1.34 -41.75 55.57
C LYS A 3 -1.71 -42.12 54.10
N LYS A 4 -1.98 -43.37 53.82
CA LYS A 4 -2.39 -43.80 52.46
C LYS A 4 -3.80 -43.26 52.04
N LEU A 5 -4.70 -43.13 53.01
CA LEU A 5 -6.03 -42.59 52.76
C LEU A 5 -6.00 -41.08 52.41
N VAL A 6 -5.10 -40.30 53.05
CA VAL A 6 -4.91 -38.89 52.78
C VAL A 6 -4.33 -38.66 51.38
N PHE A 7 -3.39 -39.47 50.93
CA PHE A 7 -2.83 -39.33 49.56
C PHE A 7 -3.87 -39.66 48.48
N ILE A 8 -4.76 -40.65 48.72
CA ILE A 8 -5.83 -41.01 47.78
C ILE A 8 -6.88 -39.86 47.71
N LEU A 9 -7.24 -39.26 48.82
CA LEU A 9 -8.18 -38.13 48.88
C LEU A 9 -7.62 -36.87 48.19
N VAL A 10 -6.34 -36.55 48.40
CA VAL A 10 -5.69 -35.43 47.74
C VAL A 10 -5.55 -35.66 46.22
N GLY A 11 -5.22 -36.87 45.81
CA GLY A 11 -5.18 -37.25 44.39
C GLY A 11 -6.55 -37.11 43.70
N LEU A 12 -7.62 -37.58 44.35
CA LEU A 12 -9.00 -37.44 43.81
C LEU A 12 -9.45 -35.98 43.76
N MET A 13 -9.11 -35.14 44.72
CA MET A 13 -9.38 -33.70 44.66
C MET A 13 -8.64 -33.00 43.55
N ALA A 14 -7.37 -33.35 43.30
CA ALA A 14 -6.57 -32.76 42.21
C ALA A 14 -7.13 -33.17 40.83
N VAL A 15 -7.51 -34.40 40.63
CA VAL A 15 -8.17 -34.89 39.40
C VAL A 15 -9.52 -34.20 39.20
N GLY A 16 -10.31 -34.05 40.26
CA GLY A 16 -11.61 -33.36 40.21
C GLY A 16 -11.45 -31.88 39.85
N LEU A 17 -10.41 -31.19 40.37
CA LEU A 17 -10.10 -29.80 40.05
C LEU A 17 -9.63 -29.65 38.60
N MET A 18 -8.78 -30.54 38.08
CA MET A 18 -8.37 -30.54 36.67
C MET A 18 -9.53 -30.79 35.71
N LEU A 19 -10.41 -31.73 36.02
CA LEU A 19 -11.62 -31.99 35.21
C LEU A 19 -12.59 -30.80 35.24
N SER A 20 -12.69 -30.08 36.34
CA SER A 20 -13.51 -28.86 36.44
C SER A 20 -12.94 -27.71 35.63
N ILE A 21 -11.62 -27.53 35.58
CA ILE A 21 -10.95 -26.49 34.80
C ILE A 21 -11.08 -26.80 33.30
N THR A 22 -10.95 -28.05 32.87
CA THR A 22 -11.15 -28.44 31.46
C THR A 22 -12.60 -28.29 31.03
N ALA A 23 -13.56 -28.59 31.89
CA ALA A 23 -15.00 -28.42 31.59
C ALA A 23 -15.37 -26.92 31.48
N LEU A 24 -14.79 -26.05 32.31
CA LEU A 24 -14.96 -24.60 32.22
C LEU A 24 -14.33 -24.02 30.95
N SER A 25 -13.20 -24.52 30.52
CA SER A 25 -12.53 -24.08 29.28
C SER A 25 -13.30 -24.49 28.03
N VAL A 26 -13.91 -25.67 28.03
CA VAL A 26 -14.71 -26.14 26.89
C VAL A 26 -16.04 -25.37 26.77
N ASN A 27 -16.67 -25.01 27.90
CA ASN A 27 -17.92 -24.22 27.87
C ASN A 27 -17.73 -22.76 27.54
N ALA A 28 -16.52 -22.17 27.79
CA ALA A 28 -16.23 -20.79 27.43
C ALA A 28 -16.09 -20.59 25.90
N GLN A 29 -15.84 -21.65 25.15
CA GLN A 29 -15.69 -21.58 23.69
C GLN A 29 -17.02 -21.72 22.91
N GLN A 30 -18.13 -22.07 23.56
CA GLN A 30 -19.39 -22.38 22.85
C GLN A 30 -20.44 -21.27 22.83
N ASN A 31 -20.23 -20.12 23.46
CA ASN A 31 -21.27 -19.08 23.60
C ASN A 31 -20.92 -17.72 23.00
N PHE A 32 -20.02 -17.64 22.04
CA PHE A 32 -19.98 -16.44 21.22
C PHE A 32 -21.09 -16.52 20.17
N PRO A 33 -22.00 -15.53 20.11
CA PRO A 33 -22.97 -15.49 19.03
C PRO A 33 -22.18 -15.46 17.72
N LYS A 34 -22.49 -16.39 16.81
CA LYS A 34 -21.93 -16.36 15.44
C LYS A 34 -22.22 -14.98 14.90
N VAL A 35 -21.18 -14.16 14.74
CA VAL A 35 -21.28 -12.88 14.05
C VAL A 35 -21.81 -13.21 12.67
N LYS A 36 -23.00 -12.72 12.34
CA LYS A 36 -23.51 -12.80 10.99
C LYS A 36 -22.49 -12.11 10.09
N GLU A 37 -21.91 -12.84 9.15
CA GLU A 37 -21.15 -12.22 8.09
C GLU A 37 -22.10 -11.30 7.31
N PHE A 38 -21.96 -10.00 7.51
CA PHE A 38 -22.62 -9.02 6.68
C PHE A 38 -21.82 -8.93 5.39
N ARG A 39 -22.24 -9.60 4.35
CA ARG A 39 -21.81 -9.27 2.98
C ARG A 39 -22.57 -8.02 2.57
N ILE A 40 -21.85 -6.91 2.53
CA ILE A 40 -22.35 -5.71 1.83
C ILE A 40 -22.04 -5.96 0.35
N GLU A 41 -23.03 -6.41 -0.40
CA GLU A 41 -22.94 -6.39 -1.86
C GLU A 41 -23.05 -4.94 -2.31
N ARG A 42 -21.90 -4.31 -2.60
CA ARG A 42 -21.87 -3.01 -3.26
C ARG A 42 -22.11 -3.25 -4.75
N SER A 43 -23.23 -2.77 -5.25
CA SER A 43 -23.40 -2.63 -6.70
C SER A 43 -22.42 -1.58 -7.19
N ILE A 44 -21.70 -1.86 -8.28
CA ILE A 44 -20.82 -0.89 -8.91
C ILE A 44 -21.69 0.22 -9.49
N ALA A 45 -21.38 1.48 -9.15
CA ALA A 45 -22.10 2.63 -9.66
C ALA A 45 -21.99 2.68 -11.21
N PRO A 46 -23.07 3.06 -11.93
CA PRO A 46 -23.06 3.12 -13.40
C PRO A 46 -21.91 3.95 -13.97
N GLU A 47 -21.54 5.04 -13.29
CA GLU A 47 -20.42 5.89 -13.65
C GLU A 47 -19.08 5.12 -13.59
N ALA A 48 -18.91 4.28 -12.58
CA ALA A 48 -17.70 3.46 -12.44
C ALA A 48 -17.64 2.34 -13.49
N VAL A 49 -18.80 1.79 -13.89
CA VAL A 49 -18.88 0.82 -15.01
C VAL A 49 -18.37 1.48 -16.29
N ALA A 50 -18.77 2.71 -16.59
CA ALA A 50 -18.31 3.43 -17.77
C ALA A 50 -16.77 3.60 -17.79
N CYS A 51 -16.16 3.90 -16.64
CA CYS A 51 -14.69 3.97 -16.51
C CYS A 51 -14.04 2.62 -16.82
N ILE A 52 -14.54 1.56 -16.19
CA ILE A 52 -14.02 0.20 -16.33
C ILE A 52 -14.03 -0.25 -17.79
N GLU A 53 -15.17 -0.10 -18.46
CA GLU A 53 -15.33 -0.60 -19.82
C GLU A 53 -14.50 0.20 -20.82
N CYS A 54 -14.46 1.54 -20.70
CA CYS A 54 -13.64 2.36 -21.56
C CYS A 54 -12.15 2.04 -21.39
N HIS A 55 -11.66 1.99 -20.16
CA HIS A 55 -10.25 1.68 -19.90
C HIS A 55 -9.88 0.24 -20.22
N LYS A 56 -10.78 -0.71 -20.08
CA LYS A 56 -10.59 -2.08 -20.56
C LYS A 56 -10.31 -2.15 -22.06
N ALA A 57 -10.99 -1.31 -22.84
CA ALA A 57 -10.80 -1.25 -24.28
C ALA A 57 -9.57 -0.42 -24.70
N THR A 58 -9.30 0.70 -24.02
CA THR A 58 -8.26 1.67 -24.41
C THR A 58 -6.94 1.46 -23.72
N ASN A 59 -6.94 0.95 -22.50
CA ASN A 59 -5.77 0.73 -21.65
C ASN A 59 -5.85 -0.61 -20.91
N PRO A 60 -5.81 -1.75 -21.64
CA PRO A 60 -6.05 -3.08 -21.06
C PRO A 60 -5.09 -3.42 -19.91
N GLY A 61 -3.83 -3.00 -19.96
CA GLY A 61 -2.86 -3.24 -18.89
C GLY A 61 -3.26 -2.57 -17.57
N LEU A 62 -3.73 -1.33 -17.63
CA LEU A 62 -4.25 -0.61 -16.46
C LEU A 62 -5.46 -1.33 -15.87
N PHE A 63 -6.38 -1.75 -16.74
CA PHE A 63 -7.55 -2.52 -16.32
C PHE A 63 -7.17 -3.85 -15.68
N ASP A 64 -6.26 -4.59 -16.30
CA ASP A 64 -5.81 -5.91 -15.82
C ASP A 64 -5.12 -5.81 -14.43
N ASP A 65 -4.31 -4.79 -14.22
CA ASP A 65 -3.68 -4.56 -12.93
C ASP A 65 -4.71 -4.26 -11.85
N TRP A 66 -5.66 -3.36 -12.13
CA TRP A 66 -6.75 -3.10 -11.20
C TRP A 66 -7.61 -4.33 -10.96
N ALA A 67 -8.02 -5.05 -12.00
CA ALA A 67 -8.91 -6.21 -11.90
C ALA A 67 -8.30 -7.35 -11.04
N ARG A 68 -6.98 -7.46 -11.01
CA ARG A 68 -6.24 -8.41 -10.17
C ARG A 68 -5.90 -7.88 -8.78
N SER A 69 -6.29 -6.65 -8.45
CA SER A 69 -6.00 -6.04 -7.15
C SER A 69 -6.96 -6.52 -6.06
N ARG A 70 -6.52 -6.39 -4.81
CA ARG A 70 -7.40 -6.57 -3.66
C ARG A 70 -8.50 -5.50 -3.60
N HIS A 71 -8.23 -4.30 -4.15
CA HIS A 71 -9.21 -3.24 -4.26
C HIS A 71 -10.40 -3.66 -5.14
N ALA A 72 -10.15 -4.18 -6.33
CA ALA A 72 -11.21 -4.69 -7.20
C ALA A 72 -12.00 -5.82 -6.53
N SER A 73 -11.31 -6.76 -5.86
CA SER A 73 -11.94 -7.86 -5.11
C SER A 73 -12.80 -7.37 -3.95
N ALA A 74 -12.49 -6.20 -3.38
CA ALA A 74 -13.27 -5.54 -2.34
C ALA A 74 -14.37 -4.61 -2.90
N GLY A 75 -14.55 -4.55 -4.22
CA GLY A 75 -15.53 -3.68 -4.88
C GLY A 75 -15.12 -2.22 -4.95
N ILE A 76 -13.84 -1.90 -4.74
CA ILE A 76 -13.29 -0.54 -4.88
C ILE A 76 -13.04 -0.28 -6.36
N THR A 77 -13.60 0.79 -6.87
CA THR A 77 -13.60 1.15 -8.29
C THR A 77 -12.64 2.29 -8.60
N CYS A 78 -12.51 2.64 -9.89
CA CYS A 78 -11.72 3.78 -10.33
C CYS A 78 -12.15 5.08 -9.63
N LEU A 79 -13.46 5.29 -9.45
CA LEU A 79 -14.00 6.50 -8.82
C LEU A 79 -13.69 6.61 -7.33
N ASP A 80 -13.53 5.49 -6.63
CA ASP A 80 -13.17 5.54 -5.21
C ASP A 80 -11.81 6.20 -4.97
N CYS A 81 -10.92 6.15 -5.96
CA CYS A 81 -9.60 6.78 -5.92
C CYS A 81 -9.54 8.09 -6.71
N HIS A 82 -10.21 8.15 -7.88
CA HIS A 82 -10.05 9.24 -8.85
C HIS A 82 -11.15 10.29 -8.80
N LEU A 83 -12.23 10.11 -8.02
CA LEU A 83 -13.27 11.14 -7.90
C LEU A 83 -12.68 12.38 -7.23
N ALA A 84 -12.69 13.49 -7.97
CA ALA A 84 -12.22 14.77 -7.45
C ALA A 84 -13.05 15.21 -6.22
N GLN A 85 -12.35 15.62 -5.18
CA GLN A 85 -12.95 16.13 -3.96
C GLN A 85 -13.11 17.66 -4.02
N PRO A 86 -14.00 18.24 -3.22
CA PRO A 86 -14.11 19.70 -3.12
C PRO A 86 -12.76 20.34 -2.78
N GLY A 87 -12.30 21.25 -3.62
CA GLY A 87 -11.03 21.95 -3.47
C GLY A 87 -9.85 21.32 -4.22
N ASP A 88 -10.01 20.18 -4.88
CA ASP A 88 -8.98 19.65 -5.77
C ASP A 88 -8.79 20.57 -6.99
N THR A 89 -7.53 20.82 -7.33
CA THR A 89 -7.15 21.76 -8.39
C THR A 89 -6.67 21.09 -9.67
N ASP A 90 -6.39 19.79 -9.62
CA ASP A 90 -5.88 18.97 -10.73
C ASP A 90 -6.99 18.17 -11.45
N VAL A 91 -8.20 18.70 -11.48
CA VAL A 91 -9.32 18.05 -12.17
C VAL A 91 -9.01 17.90 -13.66
N ALA A 92 -9.10 16.66 -14.13
CA ALA A 92 -8.69 16.28 -15.48
C ALA A 92 -9.72 16.72 -16.52
N LYS A 93 -9.54 17.91 -17.10
CA LYS A 93 -10.40 18.47 -18.17
C LYS A 93 -10.51 17.59 -19.41
N ALA A 94 -9.51 16.75 -19.67
CA ALA A 94 -9.55 15.81 -20.80
C ALA A 94 -10.73 14.83 -20.73
N HIS A 95 -11.12 14.42 -19.52
CA HIS A 95 -12.24 13.51 -19.32
C HIS A 95 -13.61 14.15 -19.54
N GLU A 96 -13.75 15.46 -19.41
CA GLU A 96 -14.99 16.16 -19.76
C GLU A 96 -15.33 16.00 -21.25
N LYS A 97 -14.34 15.85 -22.13
CA LYS A 97 -14.53 15.57 -23.55
C LYS A 97 -14.97 14.13 -23.82
N TYR A 98 -14.43 13.17 -23.09
CA TYR A 98 -14.75 11.74 -23.31
C TYR A 98 -16.13 11.37 -22.81
N TYR A 99 -16.62 11.98 -21.73
CA TYR A 99 -17.97 11.76 -21.23
C TYR A 99 -19.09 12.37 -22.10
N SER A 100 -18.73 13.27 -23.01
CA SER A 100 -19.69 13.90 -23.95
C SER A 100 -19.74 13.23 -25.33
N GLN A 101 -18.94 12.18 -25.58
CA GLN A 101 -18.92 11.53 -26.89
C GLN A 101 -20.07 10.52 -27.04
N LYS A 102 -20.84 10.66 -28.12
CA LYS A 102 -21.96 9.80 -28.51
C LYS A 102 -21.58 8.34 -28.82
N ASP A 103 -20.31 8.06 -28.96
CA ASP A 103 -19.77 6.82 -29.51
C ASP A 103 -19.25 5.83 -28.43
N LEU A 104 -19.56 6.08 -27.17
CA LEU A 104 -19.29 5.09 -26.15
C LEU A 104 -20.29 3.94 -26.26
N PRO A 105 -19.86 2.67 -26.10
CA PRO A 105 -20.71 1.49 -26.30
C PRO A 105 -21.94 1.40 -25.39
N TYR A 106 -22.11 2.34 -24.46
CA TYR A 106 -23.21 2.42 -23.48
C TYR A 106 -24.25 3.48 -23.76
N GLY A 107 -24.20 4.13 -24.94
CA GLY A 107 -25.13 5.21 -25.29
C GLY A 107 -24.78 6.57 -24.65
N GLU A 108 -25.61 7.56 -24.92
CA GLU A 108 -25.49 8.94 -24.45
C GLU A 108 -25.71 9.05 -22.93
N GLN A 109 -24.80 8.57 -22.11
CA GLN A 109 -24.86 8.84 -20.67
C GLN A 109 -23.91 9.98 -20.34
N LYS A 110 -24.47 11.15 -20.09
CA LYS A 110 -23.77 12.38 -19.73
C LYS A 110 -23.37 12.36 -18.26
N TYR A 111 -22.42 11.51 -17.87
CA TYR A 111 -21.85 11.57 -16.52
C TYR A 111 -20.73 12.62 -16.52
N LYS A 112 -21.03 13.81 -16.05
CA LYS A 112 -20.00 14.79 -15.67
C LYS A 112 -19.46 14.45 -14.30
N VAL A 113 -18.61 13.45 -14.22
CA VAL A 113 -17.92 13.11 -12.98
C VAL A 113 -16.54 13.76 -13.01
N PRO A 114 -16.26 14.74 -12.15
CA PRO A 114 -14.95 15.34 -12.07
C PRO A 114 -13.96 14.31 -11.50
N ILE A 115 -12.86 14.12 -12.19
CA ILE A 115 -11.80 13.19 -11.74
C ILE A 115 -10.47 13.89 -11.64
N THR A 116 -9.61 13.41 -10.73
CA THR A 116 -8.19 13.78 -10.64
C THR A 116 -7.33 12.71 -11.31
N ALA A 117 -6.28 13.14 -12.01
CA ALA A 117 -5.30 12.21 -12.59
C ALA A 117 -4.32 11.70 -11.53
N ILE A 118 -4.04 12.50 -10.51
CA ILE A 118 -3.05 12.21 -9.48
C ILE A 118 -3.76 11.77 -8.20
N VAL A 119 -3.71 10.49 -7.92
CA VAL A 119 -4.13 9.95 -6.61
C VAL A 119 -3.00 10.15 -5.61
N THR A 120 -3.33 10.75 -4.48
CA THR A 120 -2.38 11.18 -3.46
C THR A 120 -2.59 10.42 -2.15
N PRO A 121 -1.68 10.54 -1.19
CA PRO A 121 -1.92 10.02 0.16
C PRO A 121 -3.20 10.54 0.81
N LYS A 122 -3.65 11.76 0.47
CA LYS A 122 -4.91 12.32 0.96
C LYS A 122 -6.12 11.47 0.49
N ASP A 123 -6.11 11.02 -0.77
CA ASP A 123 -7.15 10.13 -1.29
C ASP A 123 -7.13 8.76 -0.62
N CYS A 124 -5.92 8.21 -0.43
CA CYS A 124 -5.74 6.94 0.27
C CYS A 124 -6.25 7.00 1.72
N SER A 125 -6.09 8.15 2.40
CA SER A 125 -6.46 8.34 3.80
C SER A 125 -7.94 8.15 4.09
N ARG A 126 -8.80 8.23 3.08
CA ARG A 126 -10.25 7.98 3.23
C ARG A 126 -10.57 6.55 3.69
N CYS A 127 -9.69 5.60 3.37
CA CYS A 127 -9.82 4.20 3.74
C CYS A 127 -8.63 3.69 4.54
N HIS A 128 -7.43 4.32 4.41
CA HIS A 128 -6.18 3.96 5.04
C HIS A 128 -5.61 5.08 5.91
N PRO A 129 -6.38 5.59 6.91
CA PRO A 129 -5.95 6.75 7.69
C PRO A 129 -4.70 6.49 8.54
N ASP A 130 -4.57 5.27 9.09
CA ASP A 130 -3.46 4.92 9.96
C ASP A 130 -2.15 4.79 9.17
N GLU A 131 -2.19 4.14 8.00
CA GLU A 131 -1.04 4.00 7.11
C GLU A 131 -0.57 5.37 6.60
N VAL A 132 -1.50 6.24 6.23
CA VAL A 132 -1.17 7.59 5.76
C VAL A 132 -0.63 8.44 6.91
N MET A 133 -1.18 8.34 8.11
CA MET A 133 -0.68 9.05 9.29
C MET A 133 0.76 8.62 9.60
N GLN A 134 1.06 7.32 9.60
CA GLN A 134 2.41 6.79 9.80
C GLN A 134 3.34 7.27 8.69
N TYR A 135 2.96 7.04 7.43
CA TYR A 135 3.75 7.44 6.27
C TYR A 135 4.09 8.93 6.25
N SER A 136 3.15 9.80 6.63
CA SER A 136 3.37 11.25 6.65
C SER A 136 4.51 11.69 7.59
N LYS A 137 4.82 10.89 8.60
CA LYS A 137 5.92 11.12 9.55
C LYS A 137 7.24 10.52 9.07
N SER A 138 7.18 9.58 8.15
CA SER A 138 8.34 8.82 7.67
C SER A 138 9.37 9.69 6.97
N LYS A 139 10.59 9.18 6.89
CA LYS A 139 11.65 9.77 6.07
C LYS A 139 11.28 9.74 4.59
N HIS A 140 10.56 8.73 4.15
CA HIS A 140 10.11 8.59 2.76
C HIS A 140 9.18 9.73 2.35
N ALA A 141 8.15 10.04 3.12
CA ALA A 141 7.26 11.16 2.80
C ALA A 141 7.96 12.53 2.81
N ASN A 142 8.99 12.67 3.64
CA ASN A 142 9.71 13.93 3.85
C ASN A 142 11.06 13.98 3.13
N THR A 143 11.41 13.00 2.31
CA THR A 143 12.76 12.86 1.75
C THR A 143 13.18 14.04 0.87
N LEU A 144 12.25 14.66 0.13
CA LEU A 144 12.56 15.83 -0.69
C LEU A 144 13.01 17.03 0.16
N GLU A 145 12.27 17.30 1.25
CA GLU A 145 12.64 18.39 2.17
C GLU A 145 13.91 18.07 2.96
N ILE A 146 14.12 16.81 3.28
CA ILE A 146 15.33 16.34 3.97
C ILE A 146 16.54 16.56 3.09
N ILE A 147 16.52 16.13 1.82
CA ILE A 147 17.66 16.29 0.94
C ILE A 147 18.00 17.76 0.69
N TRP A 148 17.00 18.64 0.63
CA TRP A 148 17.23 20.09 0.50
C TRP A 148 17.89 20.72 1.74
N LYS A 149 17.68 20.14 2.92
CA LYS A 149 18.32 20.58 4.17
C LYS A 149 19.73 20.03 4.32
N ILE A 150 19.94 18.78 3.95
CA ILE A 150 21.24 18.12 4.05
C ILE A 150 22.19 18.66 3.01
N ASP A 151 21.69 18.86 1.79
CA ASP A 151 22.48 19.37 0.68
C ASP A 151 21.77 20.54 -0.01
N PRO A 152 21.95 21.77 0.49
CA PRO A 152 21.40 22.97 -0.15
C PRO A 152 21.88 23.18 -1.59
N TRP A 153 23.02 22.58 -1.98
CA TRP A 153 23.52 22.65 -3.35
C TRP A 153 22.57 21.92 -4.32
N LEU A 154 22.05 20.76 -3.95
CA LEU A 154 21.07 20.03 -4.74
C LEU A 154 19.80 20.85 -5.03
N ASN A 155 19.40 21.70 -4.08
CA ASN A 155 18.25 22.57 -4.29
C ASN A 155 18.57 23.77 -5.19
N LYS A 156 19.78 24.33 -5.08
CA LYS A 156 20.17 25.62 -5.72
C LYS A 156 21.11 25.44 -6.90
N GLY A 157 21.91 24.42 -6.93
CA GLY A 157 23.00 24.20 -7.86
C GLY A 157 22.73 23.27 -9.02
N MET A 158 21.69 22.45 -8.95
CA MET A 158 21.29 21.63 -10.09
C MET A 158 20.64 22.49 -11.16
N ASN A 159 21.34 22.64 -12.28
CA ASN A 159 21.04 23.65 -13.29
C ASN A 159 20.16 23.15 -14.44
N SER A 160 19.94 21.86 -14.60
CA SER A 160 19.08 21.33 -15.64
C SER A 160 17.88 20.57 -15.10
N ASP A 161 16.73 20.70 -15.79
CA ASP A 161 15.54 19.93 -15.48
C ASP A 161 15.77 18.43 -15.68
N ASN A 162 16.69 18.03 -16.56
CA ASN A 162 17.04 16.63 -16.76
C ASN A 162 17.76 16.04 -15.54
N GLU A 163 18.71 16.75 -14.94
CA GLU A 163 19.38 16.32 -13.71
C GLU A 163 18.38 16.15 -12.57
N ARG A 164 17.36 17.02 -12.50
CA ARG A 164 16.29 16.91 -11.51
C ARG A 164 15.38 15.73 -11.76
N LYS A 165 15.05 15.42 -13.02
CA LYS A 165 14.10 14.35 -13.39
C LYS A 165 14.71 12.95 -13.34
N VAL A 166 15.94 12.79 -13.87
CA VAL A 166 16.62 11.50 -13.97
C VAL A 166 17.65 11.27 -12.86
N GLY A 167 17.99 12.31 -12.11
CA GLY A 167 18.90 12.23 -10.98
C GLY A 167 18.14 12.09 -9.65
N CYS A 168 18.57 12.85 -8.67
CA CYS A 168 18.11 12.76 -7.28
C CYS A 168 16.58 12.81 -7.12
N PHE A 169 15.88 13.59 -7.93
CA PHE A 169 14.44 13.76 -7.82
C PHE A 169 13.61 12.59 -8.37
N ASN A 170 14.24 11.69 -9.13
CA ASN A 170 13.57 10.45 -9.52
C ASN A 170 13.21 9.60 -8.29
N CYS A 171 14.11 9.53 -7.32
CA CYS A 171 13.92 8.78 -6.07
C CYS A 171 13.29 9.67 -4.97
N HIS A 172 13.81 10.88 -4.77
CA HIS A 172 13.40 11.76 -3.67
C HIS A 172 12.08 12.51 -3.93
N GLY A 173 11.64 12.58 -5.17
CA GLY A 173 10.43 13.31 -5.55
C GLY A 173 10.69 14.72 -6.02
N THR A 174 9.65 15.38 -6.50
CA THR A 174 9.66 16.80 -6.91
C THR A 174 8.36 17.47 -6.47
N ILE A 175 8.28 18.79 -6.67
CA ILE A 175 7.04 19.53 -6.47
C ILE A 175 6.21 19.39 -7.74
N ILE A 176 5.03 18.77 -7.62
CA ILE A 176 4.08 18.64 -8.72
C ILE A 176 3.40 19.99 -8.93
N LYS A 177 3.42 20.48 -10.17
CA LYS A 177 2.87 21.77 -10.54
C LYS A 177 1.74 21.61 -11.55
N LEU A 178 0.85 22.59 -11.57
CA LEU A 178 -0.13 22.78 -12.62
C LEU A 178 0.31 23.90 -13.54
N ASP A 179 0.00 23.78 -14.83
CA ASP A 179 0.16 24.87 -15.77
C ASP A 179 -0.94 25.93 -15.57
N LYS A 180 -0.89 27.02 -16.36
CA LYS A 180 -1.88 28.10 -16.32
C LYS A 180 -3.32 27.68 -16.62
N ASN A 181 -3.52 26.49 -17.18
CA ASN A 181 -4.82 25.94 -17.52
C ASN A 181 -5.35 24.96 -16.46
N GLY A 182 -4.58 24.74 -15.38
CA GLY A 182 -4.89 23.74 -14.35
C GLY A 182 -4.57 22.31 -14.79
N THR A 183 -3.80 22.13 -15.86
CA THR A 183 -3.30 20.81 -16.29
C THR A 183 -1.99 20.51 -15.60
N VAL A 184 -1.73 19.26 -15.28
CA VAL A 184 -0.47 18.86 -14.66
C VAL A 184 0.70 19.19 -15.58
N ASP A 185 1.68 19.90 -15.06
CA ASP A 185 2.87 20.31 -15.80
C ASP A 185 3.73 19.07 -16.12
N PRO A 186 3.93 18.74 -17.41
CA PRO A 186 4.69 17.56 -17.82
C PRO A 186 6.18 17.64 -17.42
N ALA A 187 6.69 18.81 -17.05
CA ALA A 187 8.02 18.96 -16.49
C ALA A 187 8.14 18.39 -15.07
N THR A 188 7.03 18.27 -14.35
CA THR A 188 6.97 17.77 -12.97
C THR A 188 6.24 16.45 -12.82
N TRP A 189 5.54 16.01 -13.86
CA TRP A 189 4.75 14.79 -13.90
C TRP A 189 4.94 14.01 -15.22
N PRO A 190 4.98 12.68 -15.22
CA PRO A 190 4.90 11.79 -14.06
C PRO A 190 6.16 11.83 -13.18
N ASN A 191 5.98 11.71 -11.87
CA ASN A 191 7.07 11.59 -10.92
C ASN A 191 6.77 10.45 -9.94
N VAL A 192 7.67 9.50 -9.81
CA VAL A 192 7.55 8.31 -8.97
C VAL A 192 8.22 8.48 -7.61
N GLY A 193 8.95 9.59 -7.41
CA GLY A 193 9.74 9.82 -6.21
C GLY A 193 8.91 9.78 -4.93
N VAL A 194 9.42 9.07 -3.95
CA VAL A 194 8.71 8.69 -2.73
C VAL A 194 8.27 9.90 -1.88
N GLY A 195 9.01 11.02 -1.92
CA GLY A 195 8.73 12.23 -1.15
C GLY A 195 8.18 13.40 -1.96
N ARG A 196 7.55 13.14 -3.11
CA ARG A 196 6.99 14.21 -3.94
C ARG A 196 5.99 15.07 -3.16
N LEU A 197 5.93 16.36 -3.50
CA LEU A 197 4.95 17.30 -2.97
C LEU A 197 3.79 17.43 -3.97
N ASN A 198 2.61 17.01 -3.56
CA ASN A 198 1.46 16.95 -4.43
C ASN A 198 0.71 18.29 -4.50
N VAL A 199 -0.09 18.48 -5.54
CA VAL A 199 -0.86 19.72 -5.78
C VAL A 199 -1.88 20.03 -4.68
N ASP A 200 -2.35 19.01 -3.98
CA ASP A 200 -3.28 19.11 -2.84
C ASP A 200 -2.59 19.39 -1.49
N GLY A 201 -1.27 19.58 -1.52
CA GLY A 201 -0.44 19.83 -0.34
C GLY A 201 -0.02 18.58 0.42
N SER A 202 -0.47 17.39 0.03
CA SER A 202 -0.02 16.14 0.64
C SER A 202 1.41 15.81 0.21
N LYS A 203 2.10 15.03 1.04
CA LYS A 203 3.48 14.61 0.81
C LYS A 203 3.56 13.13 0.51
N GLY A 204 4.41 12.79 -0.45
CA GLY A 204 4.80 11.43 -0.73
C GLY A 204 3.96 10.71 -1.77
N SER A 205 4.28 9.45 -1.94
CA SER A 205 3.67 8.58 -2.95
C SER A 205 3.61 7.13 -2.46
N CYS A 206 2.43 6.68 -2.08
CA CYS A 206 2.19 5.27 -1.73
C CYS A 206 2.54 4.34 -2.89
N THR A 207 2.36 4.85 -4.12
CA THR A 207 2.62 4.08 -5.35
C THR A 207 4.09 3.89 -5.69
N SER A 208 5.00 4.43 -4.90
CA SER A 208 6.44 4.13 -5.02
C SER A 208 6.78 2.70 -4.56
N CYS A 209 6.00 2.14 -3.64
CA CYS A 209 6.16 0.77 -3.13
C CYS A 209 4.99 -0.12 -3.54
N HIS A 210 3.77 0.42 -3.55
CA HIS A 210 2.55 -0.26 -3.98
C HIS A 210 2.22 0.15 -5.41
N THR A 211 2.79 -0.55 -6.40
CA THR A 211 2.65 -0.15 -7.80
C THR A 211 1.17 -0.09 -8.23
N ARG A 212 0.82 1.01 -8.88
CA ARG A 212 -0.51 1.22 -9.47
C ARG A 212 -0.64 0.37 -10.73
N HIS A 213 -1.75 -0.24 -11.01
CA HIS A 213 -3.06 -0.15 -10.31
C HIS A 213 -3.34 -1.43 -9.51
N ARG A 214 -2.31 -2.28 -9.37
CA ARG A 214 -2.40 -3.55 -8.64
C ARG A 214 -2.35 -3.36 -7.13
N PHE A 215 -1.59 -2.38 -6.65
CA PHE A 215 -1.41 -2.07 -5.22
C PHE A 215 -1.05 -3.31 -4.40
N SER A 216 -0.12 -4.09 -4.90
CA SER A 216 0.26 -5.37 -4.34
C SER A 216 1.05 -5.21 -3.03
N VAL A 217 0.60 -5.87 -1.98
CA VAL A 217 1.37 -6.03 -0.74
C VAL A 217 2.57 -6.95 -0.98
N ALA A 218 2.41 -7.96 -1.84
CA ALA A 218 3.48 -8.87 -2.20
C ALA A 218 4.66 -8.13 -2.84
N GLU A 219 4.38 -7.26 -3.82
CA GLU A 219 5.41 -6.43 -4.46
C GLU A 219 6.13 -5.52 -3.44
N ALA A 220 5.38 -4.84 -2.58
CA ALA A 220 5.96 -3.96 -1.56
C ALA A 220 6.82 -4.69 -0.52
N ARG A 221 6.65 -6.01 -0.35
CA ARG A 221 7.45 -6.85 0.55
C ARG A 221 8.73 -7.39 -0.07
N MET A 222 8.84 -7.38 -1.38
CA MET A 222 10.02 -7.83 -2.11
C MET A 222 11.13 -6.78 -2.06
N PRO A 223 12.41 -7.16 -2.01
CA PRO A 223 13.53 -6.22 -2.09
C PRO A 223 13.48 -5.34 -3.35
N GLU A 224 12.93 -5.86 -4.43
CA GLU A 224 12.76 -5.19 -5.73
C GLU A 224 11.86 -3.93 -5.66
N ALA A 225 11.06 -3.78 -4.60
CA ALA A 225 10.34 -2.52 -4.36
C ALA A 225 11.27 -1.41 -3.82
N CYS A 226 12.36 -1.79 -3.19
CA CYS A 226 13.31 -0.87 -2.55
C CYS A 226 14.48 -0.52 -3.48
N ASP A 227 14.90 -1.48 -4.32
CA ASP A 227 16.07 -1.40 -5.19
C ASP A 227 15.99 -0.28 -6.23
N GLN A 228 14.79 0.17 -6.57
CA GLN A 228 14.59 1.27 -7.52
C GLN A 228 15.18 2.61 -7.03
N CYS A 229 15.41 2.74 -5.73
CA CYS A 229 15.93 3.94 -5.10
C CYS A 229 17.14 3.67 -4.21
N HIS A 230 17.22 2.51 -3.57
CA HIS A 230 18.28 2.13 -2.65
C HIS A 230 19.38 1.32 -3.37
N LEU A 231 20.02 1.95 -4.37
CA LEU A 231 21.04 1.35 -5.23
C LEU A 231 22.17 2.34 -5.56
N GLY A 232 23.28 1.80 -6.00
CA GLY A 232 24.44 2.54 -6.49
C GLY A 232 25.33 3.12 -5.40
N PRO A 233 26.31 3.94 -5.78
CA PRO A 233 27.39 4.32 -4.88
C PRO A 233 26.95 5.14 -3.67
N ASP A 234 25.86 5.90 -3.80
CA ASP A 234 25.36 6.76 -2.73
C ASP A 234 24.36 6.03 -1.80
N HIS A 235 23.72 4.98 -2.29
CA HIS A 235 22.66 4.25 -1.58
C HIS A 235 22.77 2.72 -1.81
N PRO A 236 23.90 2.06 -1.48
CA PRO A 236 24.21 0.69 -1.89
C PRO A 236 23.50 -0.39 -1.06
N GLN A 237 22.26 -0.12 -0.59
CA GLN A 237 21.59 -1.05 0.31
C GLN A 237 21.19 -2.35 -0.37
N ILE A 238 20.78 -2.30 -1.65
CA ILE A 238 20.40 -3.53 -2.36
C ILE A 238 21.63 -4.39 -2.63
N GLU A 239 22.75 -3.80 -3.05
CA GLU A 239 23.99 -4.52 -3.31
C GLU A 239 24.51 -5.20 -2.03
N ILE A 240 24.46 -4.49 -0.89
CA ILE A 240 24.81 -5.06 0.42
C ILE A 240 23.86 -6.19 0.81
N TYR A 241 22.55 -6.01 0.57
CA TYR A 241 21.57 -7.04 0.86
C TYR A 241 21.80 -8.29 0.03
N GLU A 242 22.00 -8.17 -1.27
CA GLU A 242 22.22 -9.30 -2.19
C GLU A 242 23.44 -10.13 -1.83
N GLU A 243 24.55 -9.49 -1.42
CA GLU A 243 25.77 -10.16 -0.95
C GLU A 243 25.65 -10.75 0.47
N SER A 244 24.60 -10.36 1.21
CA SER A 244 24.38 -10.86 2.56
C SER A 244 23.79 -12.27 2.57
N LYS A 245 23.85 -12.94 3.75
CA LYS A 245 23.15 -14.22 3.95
C LYS A 245 21.63 -14.09 3.74
N HIS A 246 21.05 -12.92 4.04
CA HIS A 246 19.61 -12.68 3.84
C HIS A 246 19.26 -12.66 2.37
N GLY A 247 20.01 -11.93 1.54
CA GLY A 247 19.82 -11.88 0.10
C GLY A 247 20.05 -13.24 -0.56
N THR A 248 21.15 -13.93 -0.20
CA THR A 248 21.43 -15.28 -0.71
C THR A 248 20.27 -16.24 -0.40
N MET A 249 19.71 -16.20 0.81
CA MET A 249 18.57 -17.04 1.21
C MET A 249 17.29 -16.61 0.51
N TYR A 250 17.07 -15.31 0.31
CA TYR A 250 15.95 -14.79 -0.46
C TYR A 250 15.96 -15.34 -1.89
N HIS A 251 17.06 -15.19 -2.61
CA HIS A 251 17.18 -15.67 -3.99
C HIS A 251 17.04 -17.19 -4.11
N ALA A 252 17.55 -17.94 -3.14
CA ALA A 252 17.46 -19.40 -3.13
C ALA A 252 16.04 -19.92 -2.88
N TYR A 253 15.20 -19.18 -2.17
CA TYR A 253 13.93 -19.68 -1.67
C TYR A 253 12.73 -18.75 -1.89
N LYS A 254 12.85 -17.69 -2.70
CA LYS A 254 11.79 -16.69 -2.88
C LYS A 254 10.45 -17.27 -3.37
N ASP A 255 10.49 -18.36 -4.12
CA ASP A 255 9.29 -19.04 -4.61
C ASP A 255 8.50 -19.76 -3.49
N GLU A 256 9.14 -19.98 -2.34
CA GLU A 256 8.50 -20.54 -1.15
C GLU A 256 7.94 -19.46 -0.20
N TYR A 257 8.17 -18.17 -0.50
CA TYR A 257 7.71 -17.07 0.35
C TYR A 257 6.23 -16.77 0.13
N ASN A 258 5.48 -16.65 1.21
CA ASN A 258 4.10 -16.19 1.19
C ASN A 258 4.03 -14.67 1.31
N PHE A 259 4.42 -13.95 0.26
CA PHE A 259 4.33 -12.50 0.23
C PHE A 259 2.90 -11.96 0.33
N ASN A 260 1.89 -12.80 0.07
CA ASN A 260 0.47 -12.44 0.15
C ASN A 260 -0.15 -12.65 1.54
N ALA A 261 0.61 -13.07 2.54
CA ALA A 261 0.10 -13.17 3.91
C ALA A 261 -0.60 -11.86 4.32
N ALA A 262 -1.68 -11.97 5.09
CA ALA A 262 -2.44 -10.81 5.53
C ALA A 262 -1.54 -9.85 6.36
N PRO A 263 -1.81 -8.53 6.36
CA PRO A 263 -1.10 -7.60 7.21
C PRO A 263 -1.10 -8.07 8.68
N GLY A 264 0.05 -7.99 9.33
CA GLY A 264 0.23 -8.43 10.72
C GLY A 264 0.37 -9.95 10.92
N THR A 265 0.24 -10.76 9.86
CA THR A 265 0.39 -12.22 9.96
C THR A 265 1.62 -12.77 9.26
N TRP A 266 2.40 -11.93 8.61
CA TRP A 266 3.60 -12.34 7.88
C TRP A 266 4.71 -12.74 8.86
N THR A 267 4.95 -14.06 8.96
CA THR A 267 5.67 -14.67 10.09
C THR A 267 6.97 -15.32 9.63
N PRO A 268 8.11 -15.01 10.32
CA PRO A 268 9.39 -15.68 10.06
C PRO A 268 9.30 -17.19 10.26
N GLY A 269 9.94 -17.94 9.38
CA GLY A 269 9.98 -19.41 9.41
C GLY A 269 8.72 -20.10 8.86
N THR A 270 7.62 -19.35 8.74
CA THR A 270 6.37 -19.84 8.13
C THR A 270 6.17 -19.25 6.73
N ASP A 271 6.20 -17.92 6.64
CA ASP A 271 5.93 -17.20 5.39
C ASP A 271 7.22 -16.82 4.64
N TYR A 272 8.34 -16.78 5.32
CA TYR A 272 9.65 -16.51 4.70
C TYR A 272 10.80 -17.12 5.51
N ARG A 273 11.87 -17.53 4.84
CA ARG A 273 13.06 -18.13 5.45
C ARG A 273 14.09 -17.10 5.93
N ALA A 274 14.22 -16.01 5.23
CA ALA A 274 15.08 -14.90 5.59
C ALA A 274 14.35 -13.57 5.39
N PRO A 275 14.60 -12.54 6.20
CA PRO A 275 13.91 -11.28 6.09
C PRO A 275 14.30 -10.54 4.80
N THR A 276 13.31 -9.92 4.18
CA THR A 276 13.50 -8.87 3.17
C THR A 276 13.62 -7.51 3.87
N CYS A 277 13.93 -6.46 3.10
CA CYS A 277 13.99 -5.09 3.61
C CYS A 277 12.69 -4.73 4.36
N ALA A 278 11.54 -5.04 3.76
CA ALA A 278 10.23 -4.75 4.33
C ALA A 278 9.97 -5.51 5.65
N ALA A 279 10.53 -6.71 5.83
CA ALA A 279 10.33 -7.48 7.06
C ALA A 279 10.93 -6.78 8.28
N CYS A 280 12.04 -6.07 8.11
CA CYS A 280 12.71 -5.34 9.18
C CYS A 280 12.26 -3.88 9.27
N HIS A 281 12.04 -3.22 8.12
CA HIS A 281 11.81 -1.77 8.06
C HIS A 281 10.33 -1.37 8.02
N MET A 282 9.44 -2.21 7.46
CA MET A 282 8.05 -1.82 7.19
C MET A 282 7.01 -2.74 7.84
N SER A 283 7.22 -4.04 7.83
CA SER A 283 6.14 -4.98 8.20
C SER A 283 6.23 -5.47 9.63
N GLY A 284 7.33 -5.24 10.31
CA GLY A 284 7.60 -5.91 11.57
C GLY A 284 7.63 -7.44 11.43
N SER A 285 8.23 -8.13 12.38
CA SER A 285 8.24 -9.59 12.42
C SER A 285 7.41 -10.11 13.60
N GLY A 286 6.50 -10.99 13.33
CA GLY A 286 5.75 -11.74 14.33
C GLY A 286 4.91 -10.84 15.25
N LYS A 287 5.48 -10.38 16.36
CA LYS A 287 4.79 -9.55 17.36
C LYS A 287 4.96 -8.06 17.16
N VAL A 288 5.81 -7.63 16.26
CA VAL A 288 6.03 -6.22 15.96
C VAL A 288 5.01 -5.80 14.91
N MET A 289 4.22 -4.79 15.23
CA MET A 289 3.24 -4.24 14.29
C MET A 289 3.97 -3.66 13.07
N GLY A 290 3.41 -3.89 11.88
CA GLY A 290 3.85 -3.22 10.67
C GLY A 290 3.72 -1.71 10.81
N THR A 291 4.61 -0.97 10.17
CA THR A 291 4.61 0.49 10.19
C THR A 291 4.97 1.04 8.83
N HIS A 292 4.44 2.23 8.53
CA HIS A 292 4.81 3.05 7.38
C HIS A 292 5.62 4.29 7.80
N ASP A 293 5.97 4.40 9.09
CA ASP A 293 6.83 5.47 9.65
C ASP A 293 8.32 5.11 9.54
#